data_3dc6184568f90afcdc397f908e7282fb
#
_entry.id   3dc6184568f90afcdc397f908e7282fb
#
_cell.length_a   1.000
_cell.length_b   1.000
_cell.length_c   1.000
_cell.angle_alpha   90.00
_cell.angle_beta   90.00
_cell.angle_gamma   90.00
#
_symmetry.space_group_name_H-M   'P 1'
#
loop_
_entity.id
_entity.type
_entity.pdbx_description
1 polymer ?
#
loop_
_entity_poly.entity_id
_entity_poly.type
_entity_poly.pdbx_seq_one_letter_code
_entity_poly.pdbx_strand_id
1 'polypeptide(L)'
;MYKHILKPILFRFNPETAHNMIFGALKCMRYVPFARSIMRGLYKKDTPSLEKEVFGIHFPNPVGLAGGLDKNGEFYNDMADFGFGFVEIGSLTPLPQDGNPKPRCFRVPGDRAIINRFGINNKGVKNAVEHLKKERPEVIVAANISKNTTSINEDAAKDYETSFALLYV
;
A
#
# COMPACT_ATOMS: atom_id res chain seq x y z
N MET A 1 19.43 -4.20 14.29
CA MET A 1 18.97 -5.38 13.55
C MET A 1 18.77 -5.09 12.05
N TYR A 2 17.86 -4.16 11.64
CA TYR A 2 17.58 -3.90 10.22
C TYR A 2 18.84 -3.56 9.40
N LYS A 3 19.61 -2.53 9.80
CA LYS A 3 20.79 -2.04 9.04
C LYS A 3 21.89 -3.07 8.83
N HIS A 4 22.09 -3.96 9.81
CA HIS A 4 23.25 -4.86 9.84
C HIS A 4 22.92 -6.30 9.40
N ILE A 5 21.65 -6.72 9.45
CA ILE A 5 21.24 -8.09 9.11
C ILE A 5 20.24 -8.09 7.94
N LEU A 6 19.07 -7.50 8.13
CA LEU A 6 17.99 -7.59 7.13
C LEU A 6 18.32 -6.84 5.84
N LYS A 7 18.83 -5.61 5.94
CA LYS A 7 19.15 -4.80 4.77
C LYS A 7 20.19 -5.47 3.86
N PRO A 8 21.34 -5.97 4.34
CA PRO A 8 22.33 -6.68 3.50
C PRO A 8 21.72 -7.89 2.78
N ILE A 9 20.86 -8.66 3.44
CA ILE A 9 20.19 -9.81 2.85
C ILE A 9 19.22 -9.37 1.75
N LEU A 10 18.31 -8.43 2.07
CA LEU A 10 17.30 -7.94 1.11
C LEU A 10 17.93 -7.22 -0.09
N PHE A 11 19.10 -6.62 0.08
CA PHE A 11 19.79 -5.91 -0.99
C PHE A 11 20.49 -6.85 -1.99
N ARG A 12 20.60 -8.16 -1.69
CA ARG A 12 21.04 -9.17 -2.66
C ARG A 12 19.97 -9.52 -3.70
N PHE A 13 18.70 -9.23 -3.39
CA PHE A 13 17.58 -9.49 -4.29
C PHE A 13 17.18 -8.24 -5.07
N ASN A 14 16.56 -8.42 -6.24
CA ASN A 14 15.90 -7.34 -6.95
C ASN A 14 14.90 -6.63 -6.02
N PRO A 15 14.74 -5.29 -6.09
CA PRO A 15 13.85 -4.54 -5.20
C PRO A 15 12.41 -5.06 -5.17
N GLU A 16 11.84 -5.42 -6.33
CA GLU A 16 10.49 -5.94 -6.43
C GLU A 16 10.38 -7.33 -5.79
N THR A 17 11.39 -8.18 -5.95
CA THR A 17 11.46 -9.48 -5.29
C THR A 17 11.54 -9.32 -3.77
N ALA A 18 12.40 -8.42 -3.27
CA ALA A 18 12.51 -8.14 -1.84
C ALA A 18 11.18 -7.62 -1.26
N HIS A 19 10.46 -6.75 -1.99
CA HIS A 19 9.14 -6.29 -1.62
C HIS A 19 8.16 -7.48 -1.48
N ASN A 20 8.08 -8.35 -2.48
CA ASN A 20 7.18 -9.50 -2.45
C ASN A 20 7.51 -10.49 -1.33
N MET A 21 8.80 -10.67 -1.01
CA MET A 21 9.23 -11.50 0.14
C MET A 21 8.73 -10.94 1.47
N ILE A 22 8.86 -9.61 1.69
CA ILE A 22 8.38 -8.96 2.91
C ILE A 22 6.86 -9.09 3.02
N PHE A 23 6.11 -8.83 1.95
CA PHE A 23 4.65 -8.97 1.95
C PHE A 23 4.20 -10.42 2.12
N GLY A 24 4.95 -11.39 1.57
CA GLY A 24 4.74 -12.81 1.85
C GLY A 24 4.93 -13.14 3.34
N ALA A 25 5.98 -12.60 3.97
CA ALA A 25 6.21 -12.76 5.40
C ALA A 25 5.09 -12.13 6.25
N LEU A 26 4.59 -10.95 5.87
CA LEU A 26 3.45 -10.31 6.54
C LEU A 26 2.18 -11.19 6.46
N LYS A 27 1.89 -11.78 5.30
CA LYS A 27 0.78 -12.75 5.18
C LYS A 27 0.95 -13.93 6.12
N CYS A 28 2.15 -14.48 6.24
CA CYS A 28 2.44 -15.58 7.16
C CYS A 28 2.27 -15.16 8.63
N MET A 29 2.64 -13.93 8.99
CA MET A 29 2.48 -13.41 10.35
C MET A 29 1.03 -13.38 10.82
N ARG A 30 0.04 -13.26 9.94
CA ARG A 30 -1.38 -13.32 10.29
C ARG A 30 -1.77 -14.62 10.99
N TYR A 31 -1.05 -15.71 10.70
CA TYR A 31 -1.30 -17.04 11.27
C TYR A 31 -0.47 -17.32 12.53
N VAL A 32 0.43 -16.40 12.92
CA VAL A 32 1.26 -16.56 14.12
C VAL A 32 0.52 -15.96 15.32
N PRO A 33 0.21 -16.74 16.35
CA PRO A 33 -0.47 -16.24 17.55
C PRO A 33 0.30 -15.06 18.15
N PHE A 34 -0.44 -14.05 18.60
CA PHE A 34 0.11 -12.84 19.26
C PHE A 34 1.02 -11.93 18.38
N ALA A 35 1.37 -12.32 17.15
CA ALA A 35 2.26 -11.49 16.30
C ALA A 35 1.71 -10.08 16.10
N ARG A 36 0.44 -9.92 15.77
CA ARG A 36 -0.22 -8.61 15.61
C ARG A 36 -0.19 -7.80 16.91
N SER A 37 -0.46 -8.44 18.05
CA SER A 37 -0.43 -7.76 19.37
C SER A 37 0.98 -7.25 19.71
N ILE A 38 2.01 -8.03 19.40
CA ILE A 38 3.41 -7.64 19.59
C ILE A 38 3.74 -6.44 18.67
N MET A 39 3.35 -6.50 17.40
CA MET A 39 3.58 -5.39 16.46
C MET A 39 2.89 -4.10 16.91
N ARG A 40 1.63 -4.18 17.31
CA ARG A 40 0.90 -3.04 17.87
C ARG A 40 1.60 -2.48 19.11
N GLY A 41 2.02 -3.31 20.05
CA GLY A 41 2.72 -2.89 21.24
C GLY A 41 4.06 -2.19 20.97
N LEU A 42 4.76 -2.57 19.90
CA LEU A 42 6.03 -1.99 19.51
C LEU A 42 5.90 -0.67 18.74
N TYR A 43 4.91 -0.57 17.85
CA TYR A 43 4.84 0.51 16.86
C TYR A 43 3.64 1.45 17.05
N LYS A 44 2.49 0.96 17.48
CA LYS A 44 1.32 1.79 17.71
C LYS A 44 1.47 2.53 19.03
N LYS A 45 1.51 3.86 18.97
CA LYS A 45 1.56 4.72 20.15
C LYS A 45 0.38 5.69 20.09
N ASP A 46 -0.44 5.65 21.12
CA ASP A 46 -1.49 6.63 21.27
C ASP A 46 -0.87 7.95 21.77
N THR A 47 -0.94 8.97 20.95
CA THR A 47 -0.40 10.29 21.24
C THR A 47 -1.49 11.33 20.95
N PRO A 48 -2.35 11.64 21.92
CA PRO A 48 -3.50 12.54 21.73
C PRO A 48 -3.14 13.91 21.12
N SER A 49 -1.94 14.42 21.38
CA SER A 49 -1.48 15.68 20.80
C SER A 49 -1.26 15.64 19.28
N LEU A 50 -1.20 14.45 18.69
CA LEU A 50 -1.04 14.25 17.24
C LEU A 50 -2.37 14.02 16.52
N GLU A 51 -3.45 13.84 17.24
CA GLU A 51 -4.78 13.67 16.66
C GLU A 51 -5.22 14.93 15.92
N LYS A 52 -5.85 14.77 14.78
CA LYS A 52 -6.39 15.85 13.96
C LYS A 52 -7.72 15.45 13.34
N GLU A 53 -8.62 16.41 13.26
CA GLU A 53 -9.82 16.28 12.46
C GLU A 53 -9.65 17.07 11.17
N VAL A 54 -9.84 16.40 10.03
CA VAL A 54 -9.72 16.98 8.70
C VAL A 54 -10.89 16.49 7.86
N PHE A 55 -11.69 17.42 7.32
CA PHE A 55 -12.91 17.11 6.55
C PHE A 55 -13.92 16.23 7.32
N GLY A 56 -14.03 16.39 8.63
CA GLY A 56 -14.90 15.57 9.47
C GLY A 56 -14.39 14.15 9.73
N ILE A 57 -13.16 13.83 9.31
CA ILE A 57 -12.50 12.55 9.55
C ILE A 57 -11.49 12.72 10.67
N HIS A 58 -11.58 11.87 11.69
CA HIS A 58 -10.66 11.85 12.81
C HIS A 58 -9.42 11.01 12.50
N PHE A 59 -8.26 11.65 12.40
CA PHE A 59 -6.96 11.01 12.20
C PHE A 59 -6.25 10.84 13.55
N PRO A 60 -5.91 9.61 13.97
CA PRO A 60 -5.22 9.37 15.24
C PRO A 60 -3.78 9.92 15.27
N ASN A 61 -3.17 10.08 14.10
CA ASN A 61 -1.89 10.76 13.91
C ASN A 61 -1.71 11.14 12.42
N PRO A 62 -0.80 12.09 12.11
CA PRO A 62 -0.61 12.60 10.75
C PRO A 62 0.31 11.72 9.87
N VAL A 63 0.76 10.57 10.35
CA VAL A 63 1.69 9.70 9.61
C VAL A 63 0.89 8.66 8.84
N GLY A 64 0.86 8.79 7.53
CA GLY A 64 0.20 7.86 6.63
C GLY A 64 1.17 7.04 5.80
N LEU A 65 0.71 5.88 5.36
CA LEU A 65 1.40 5.09 4.34
C LEU A 65 0.95 5.58 2.96
N ALA A 66 1.91 6.02 2.15
CA ALA A 66 1.63 6.51 0.79
C ALA A 66 1.28 5.35 -0.17
N GLY A 67 0.50 5.67 -1.20
CA GLY A 67 0.17 4.78 -2.30
C GLY A 67 1.39 4.17 -2.99
N GLY A 68 1.20 3.00 -3.59
CA GLY A 68 2.24 2.25 -4.29
C GLY A 68 2.89 1.13 -3.48
N LEU A 69 2.77 1.10 -2.16
CA LEU A 69 3.21 -0.02 -1.35
C LEU A 69 2.16 -1.13 -1.34
N ASP A 70 0.95 -0.84 -0.89
CA ASP A 70 -0.20 -1.76 -0.98
C ASP A 70 -1.03 -1.46 -2.23
N LYS A 71 -0.58 -1.98 -3.37
CA LYS A 71 -1.18 -1.67 -4.68
C LYS A 71 -2.60 -2.20 -4.89
N ASN A 72 -3.01 -3.20 -4.11
CA ASN A 72 -4.26 -3.92 -4.32
C ASN A 72 -5.19 -3.90 -3.10
N GLY A 73 -4.83 -3.18 -2.04
CA GLY A 73 -5.62 -3.18 -0.81
C GLY A 73 -5.62 -4.55 -0.10
N GLU A 74 -4.47 -5.24 -0.09
CA GLU A 74 -4.35 -6.56 0.53
C GLU A 74 -3.79 -6.49 1.97
N PHE A 75 -3.19 -5.35 2.37
CA PHE A 75 -2.36 -5.24 3.58
C PHE A 75 -2.69 -4.05 4.49
N TYR A 76 -3.75 -3.28 4.21
CA TYR A 76 -4.08 -2.07 4.98
C TYR A 76 -4.25 -2.34 6.48
N ASN A 77 -4.83 -3.48 6.88
CA ASN A 77 -4.95 -3.85 8.30
C ASN A 77 -3.62 -4.30 8.90
N ASP A 78 -2.73 -4.95 8.13
CA ASP A 78 -1.38 -5.23 8.61
C ASP A 78 -0.59 -3.93 8.84
N MET A 79 -0.80 -2.93 7.95
CA MET A 79 -0.15 -1.62 8.10
C MET A 79 -0.69 -0.84 9.30
N ALA A 80 -1.97 -1.03 9.69
CA ALA A 80 -2.51 -0.48 10.92
C ALA A 80 -1.74 -0.93 12.16
N ASP A 81 -1.24 -2.16 12.17
CA ASP A 81 -0.45 -2.71 13.28
C ASP A 81 0.94 -2.03 13.42
N PHE A 82 1.43 -1.36 12.37
CA PHE A 82 2.64 -0.54 12.40
C PHE A 82 2.41 0.91 12.88
N GLY A 83 1.20 1.27 13.26
CA GLY A 83 0.86 2.56 13.87
C GLY A 83 0.61 3.69 12.90
N PHE A 84 0.42 3.42 11.61
CA PHE A 84 -0.02 4.45 10.66
C PHE A 84 -1.42 4.97 11.02
N GLY A 85 -1.61 6.28 10.93
CA GLY A 85 -2.91 6.92 11.13
C GLY A 85 -3.87 6.72 9.96
N PHE A 86 -3.33 6.51 8.76
CA PHE A 86 -4.07 6.17 7.54
C PHE A 86 -3.19 5.41 6.57
N VAL A 87 -3.81 4.71 5.63
CA VAL A 87 -3.12 3.93 4.59
C VAL A 87 -3.72 4.29 3.24
N GLU A 88 -2.88 4.67 2.28
CA GLU A 88 -3.28 4.89 0.90
C GLU A 88 -2.99 3.62 0.08
N ILE A 89 -4.04 3.00 -0.43
CA ILE A 89 -3.96 1.83 -1.32
C ILE A 89 -3.91 2.26 -2.79
N GLY A 90 -3.32 1.46 -3.65
CA GLY A 90 -3.26 1.72 -5.10
C GLY A 90 -1.87 2.20 -5.55
N SER A 91 -1.76 2.83 -6.73
CA SER A 91 -2.85 3.33 -7.60
C SER A 91 -3.65 2.18 -8.22
N LEU A 92 -4.96 2.33 -8.18
CA LEU A 92 -5.93 1.41 -8.76
C LEU A 92 -6.43 1.93 -10.11
N THR A 93 -6.61 1.03 -11.07
CA THR A 93 -7.22 1.34 -12.37
C THR A 93 -8.54 0.59 -12.52
N PRO A 94 -9.49 1.03 -13.39
CA PRO A 94 -10.73 0.31 -13.61
C PRO A 94 -10.55 -1.16 -13.94
N LEU A 95 -9.62 -1.46 -14.84
CA LEU A 95 -9.23 -2.81 -15.24
C LEU A 95 -7.85 -3.17 -14.69
N PRO A 96 -7.56 -4.45 -14.43
CA PRO A 96 -6.22 -4.87 -14.06
C PRO A 96 -5.21 -4.57 -15.17
N GLN A 97 -3.97 -4.25 -14.76
CA GLN A 97 -2.87 -4.09 -15.72
C GLN A 97 -1.55 -4.52 -15.09
N ASP A 98 -0.68 -5.15 -15.90
CA ASP A 98 0.60 -5.72 -15.45
C ASP A 98 1.67 -4.65 -15.22
N GLY A 99 1.51 -3.49 -15.86
CA GLY A 99 2.52 -2.43 -15.90
C GLY A 99 3.64 -2.75 -16.88
N ASN A 100 4.78 -2.09 -16.68
CA ASN A 100 5.93 -2.23 -17.59
C ASN A 100 6.67 -3.57 -17.39
N PRO A 101 7.37 -4.07 -18.45
CA PRO A 101 8.22 -5.24 -18.34
C PRO A 101 9.30 -5.13 -17.26
N LYS A 102 9.61 -6.24 -16.60
CA LYS A 102 10.69 -6.36 -15.63
C LYS A 102 12.06 -6.48 -16.35
N PRO A 103 13.16 -5.98 -15.72
CA PRO A 103 13.24 -5.27 -14.44
C PRO A 103 12.72 -3.83 -14.53
N ARG A 104 12.05 -3.36 -13.50
CA ARG A 104 11.35 -2.06 -13.47
C ARG A 104 11.53 -1.25 -12.17
N CYS A 105 12.41 -1.73 -11.30
CA CYS A 105 12.77 -1.03 -10.07
C CYS A 105 14.26 -1.24 -9.78
N PHE A 106 14.99 -0.15 -9.55
CA PHE A 106 16.44 -0.13 -9.43
C PHE A 106 16.85 0.66 -8.20
N ARG A 107 17.77 0.11 -7.41
CA ARG A 107 18.40 0.85 -6.30
C ARG A 107 19.62 1.59 -6.79
N VAL A 108 19.80 2.81 -6.29
CA VAL A 108 20.99 3.63 -6.48
C VAL A 108 21.61 3.87 -5.09
N PRO A 109 22.38 2.90 -4.55
CA PRO A 109 22.85 2.95 -3.16
C PRO A 109 23.73 4.15 -2.85
N GLY A 110 24.54 4.62 -3.80
CA GLY A 110 25.39 5.79 -3.65
C GLY A 110 24.60 7.05 -3.33
N ASP A 111 23.48 7.23 -3.99
CA ASP A 111 22.61 8.41 -3.84
C ASP A 111 21.47 8.18 -2.86
N ARG A 112 21.41 6.99 -2.21
CA ARG A 112 20.30 6.55 -1.35
C ARG A 112 18.93 6.67 -2.03
N ALA A 113 18.88 6.40 -3.33
CA ALA A 113 17.71 6.58 -4.18
C ALA A 113 17.19 5.26 -4.76
N ILE A 114 15.96 5.30 -5.22
CA ILE A 114 15.31 4.24 -5.98
C ILE A 114 14.71 4.87 -7.25
N ILE A 115 15.02 4.26 -8.40
CA ILE A 115 14.41 4.62 -9.69
C ILE A 115 13.43 3.51 -10.04
N ASN A 116 12.22 3.86 -10.47
CA ASN A 116 11.28 2.87 -10.94
C ASN A 116 10.52 3.33 -12.19
N ARG A 117 9.98 2.33 -12.89
CA ARG A 117 9.08 2.46 -14.03
C ARG A 117 7.99 1.39 -13.97
N PHE A 118 7.30 1.27 -12.83
CA PHE A 118 6.33 0.19 -12.62
C PHE A 118 5.18 0.20 -13.62
N GLY A 119 4.71 1.37 -14.07
CA GLY A 119 3.59 1.49 -14.99
C GLY A 119 2.24 1.17 -14.35
N ILE A 120 2.08 1.52 -13.07
CA ILE A 120 0.82 1.41 -12.31
C ILE A 120 0.25 -0.04 -12.35
N ASN A 121 1.10 -1.03 -12.10
CA ASN A 121 0.67 -2.42 -12.04
C ASN A 121 -0.25 -2.68 -10.85
N ASN A 122 -1.45 -3.19 -11.13
CA ASN A 122 -2.46 -3.51 -10.12
C ASN A 122 -3.48 -4.53 -10.65
N LYS A 123 -4.27 -5.12 -9.75
CA LYS A 123 -5.30 -6.13 -10.08
C LYS A 123 -6.67 -5.51 -10.40
N GLY A 124 -6.74 -4.21 -10.58
CA GLY A 124 -7.97 -3.48 -10.84
C GLY A 124 -8.76 -3.11 -9.58
N VAL A 125 -9.58 -2.07 -9.69
CA VAL A 125 -10.37 -1.54 -8.57
C VAL A 125 -11.34 -2.57 -7.98
N LYS A 126 -11.92 -3.44 -8.79
CA LYS A 126 -12.84 -4.49 -8.30
C LYS A 126 -12.18 -5.43 -7.31
N ASN A 127 -10.92 -5.82 -7.56
CA ASN A 127 -10.16 -6.66 -6.64
C ASN A 127 -9.92 -5.97 -5.29
N ALA A 128 -9.60 -4.67 -5.30
CA ALA A 128 -9.43 -3.91 -4.05
C ALA A 128 -10.74 -3.79 -3.27
N VAL A 129 -11.86 -3.55 -3.96
CA VAL A 129 -13.21 -3.51 -3.35
C VAL A 129 -13.59 -4.84 -2.70
N GLU A 130 -13.25 -5.97 -3.34
CA GLU A 130 -13.46 -7.30 -2.75
C GLU A 130 -12.69 -7.46 -1.43
N HIS A 131 -11.44 -6.98 -1.37
CA HIS A 131 -10.66 -6.99 -0.12
C HIS A 131 -11.30 -6.11 0.95
N LEU A 132 -11.70 -4.87 0.61
CA LEU A 132 -12.33 -3.94 1.55
C LEU A 132 -13.67 -4.47 2.10
N LYS A 133 -14.45 -5.18 1.28
CA LYS A 133 -15.70 -5.83 1.71
C LYS A 133 -15.47 -7.06 2.57
N LYS A 134 -14.42 -7.82 2.28
CA LYS A 134 -14.11 -9.05 3.00
C LYS A 134 -13.56 -8.79 4.40
N GLU A 135 -12.78 -7.76 4.57
CA GLU A 135 -12.09 -7.43 5.82
C GLU A 135 -12.29 -5.96 6.15
N ARG A 136 -13.10 -5.66 7.18
CA ARG A 136 -13.36 -4.28 7.60
C ARG A 136 -12.06 -3.57 7.94
N PRO A 137 -11.82 -2.36 7.40
CA PRO A 137 -10.65 -1.57 7.76
C PRO A 137 -10.60 -1.21 9.25
N GLU A 138 -9.45 -1.46 9.87
CA GLU A 138 -9.12 -1.04 11.25
C GLU A 138 -8.37 0.32 11.26
N VAL A 139 -8.16 0.90 10.09
CA VAL A 139 -7.46 2.15 9.85
C VAL A 139 -8.20 2.94 8.77
N ILE A 140 -8.01 4.25 8.71
CA ILE A 140 -8.53 5.05 7.59
C ILE A 140 -7.84 4.59 6.31
N VAL A 141 -8.62 4.17 5.32
CA VAL A 141 -8.13 3.78 4.00
C VAL A 141 -8.45 4.86 2.99
N ALA A 142 -7.42 5.42 2.39
CA ALA A 142 -7.52 6.29 1.22
C ALA A 142 -7.25 5.46 -0.04
N ALA A 143 -7.94 5.74 -1.13
CA ALA A 143 -7.71 5.07 -2.40
C ALA A 143 -7.08 6.04 -3.42
N ASN A 144 -5.92 5.66 -3.92
CA ASN A 144 -5.28 6.31 -5.06
C ASN A 144 -5.82 5.69 -6.35
N ILE A 145 -6.38 6.48 -7.24
CA ILE A 145 -6.98 6.02 -8.49
C ILE A 145 -6.29 6.64 -9.70
N SER A 146 -6.23 5.88 -10.79
CA SER A 146 -5.61 6.29 -12.04
C SER A 146 -6.37 5.72 -13.24
N LYS A 147 -6.20 6.34 -14.42
CA LYS A 147 -6.68 5.74 -15.65
C LYS A 147 -5.85 4.52 -16.05
N ASN A 148 -6.43 3.60 -16.82
CA ASN A 148 -5.66 2.53 -17.45
C ASN A 148 -4.68 3.08 -18.49
N THR A 149 -3.57 2.39 -18.67
CA THR A 149 -2.56 2.76 -19.69
C THR A 149 -3.15 2.68 -21.10
N THR A 150 -4.11 1.78 -21.32
CA THR A 150 -4.79 1.58 -22.60
C THR A 150 -5.85 2.64 -22.91
N SER A 151 -6.34 3.36 -21.90
CA SER A 151 -7.32 4.45 -22.10
C SER A 151 -6.62 5.68 -22.66
N ILE A 152 -7.19 6.29 -23.70
CA ILE A 152 -6.72 7.57 -24.24
C ILE A 152 -6.99 8.69 -23.22
N ASN A 153 -6.31 9.82 -23.36
CA ASN A 153 -6.45 10.91 -22.38
C ASN A 153 -7.84 11.56 -22.36
N GLU A 154 -8.51 11.56 -23.50
CA GLU A 154 -9.88 12.08 -23.67
C GLU A 154 -10.91 11.29 -22.85
N ASP A 155 -10.67 9.99 -22.66
CA ASP A 155 -11.53 9.08 -21.87
C ASP A 155 -11.09 8.95 -20.39
N ALA A 156 -10.05 9.68 -19.95
CA ALA A 156 -9.51 9.56 -18.60
C ALA A 156 -10.58 9.79 -17.51
N ALA A 157 -11.46 10.77 -17.70
CA ALA A 157 -12.52 11.07 -16.73
C ALA A 157 -13.41 9.85 -16.46
N LYS A 158 -13.76 9.08 -17.50
CA LYS A 158 -14.58 7.87 -17.39
C LYS A 158 -13.91 6.78 -16.55
N ASP A 159 -12.60 6.63 -16.65
CA ASP A 159 -11.83 5.69 -15.82
C ASP A 159 -11.85 6.11 -14.35
N TYR A 160 -11.70 7.41 -14.06
CA TYR A 160 -11.78 7.94 -12.70
C TYR A 160 -13.20 7.78 -12.12
N GLU A 161 -14.24 8.13 -12.88
CA GLU A 161 -15.64 7.96 -12.47
C GLU A 161 -15.95 6.49 -12.16
N THR A 162 -15.53 5.56 -13.02
CA THR A 162 -15.68 4.12 -12.83
C THR A 162 -15.04 3.64 -11.54
N SER A 163 -13.79 4.04 -11.30
CA SER A 163 -13.06 3.64 -10.10
C SER A 163 -13.67 4.25 -8.85
N PHE A 164 -14.06 5.53 -8.89
CA PHE A 164 -14.71 6.22 -7.79
C PHE A 164 -16.04 5.58 -7.41
N ALA A 165 -16.89 5.33 -8.40
CA ALA A 165 -18.21 4.72 -8.16
C ALA A 165 -18.11 3.32 -7.53
N LEU A 166 -17.09 2.53 -7.91
CA LEU A 166 -16.86 1.20 -7.33
C LEU A 166 -16.30 1.25 -5.92
N LEU A 167 -15.52 2.28 -5.58
CA LEU A 167 -14.93 2.46 -4.25
C LEU A 167 -15.88 3.13 -3.25
N TYR A 168 -16.92 3.76 -3.73
CA TYR A 168 -17.96 4.36 -2.88
C TYR A 168 -18.88 3.27 -2.36
N VAL A 169 -18.42 2.53 -1.35
CA VAL A 169 -19.08 1.34 -0.76
C VAL A 169 -19.44 1.55 0.70
#